data_849c7f03dcdb39379b78b85bb3a208cf
#
_entry.id   849c7f03dcdb39379b78b85bb3a208cf
#
_cell.length_a   1.000
_cell.length_b   1.000
_cell.length_c   1.000
_cell.angle_alpha   90.00
_cell.angle_beta   90.00
_cell.angle_gamma   90.00
#
_symmetry.space_group_name_H-M   'P 1'
#
loop_
_entity.id
_entity.type
_entity.pdbx_description
1 polymer ?
#
loop_
_entity_poly.entity_id
_entity_poly.type
_entity_poly.pdbx_seq_one_letter_code
_entity_poly.pdbx_strand_id
1 'polypeptide(L)'
;MSETAWPDTPAVRALTARVREELALLAYPGRAWVLPARADNTETIHDVVIVGAGQAALGTALALKRDGVHDVVLLDRLPAGAEGVWEQFAQMSHLRTPKFTVGIEGGIPSLSAPAFYRAAYGDAAWAAIERIERTRWMQFLRWFRHAAGISVLNTTECLGLAPRNGVIAVTTRDRNAPTQPPGMLLARQVILATGFDGAGAWRIPAAIQQAVAAERIDHACSRIDFTRLAGKRVGILGHGAS
;
A
#
# COMPACT_ATOMS: atom_id res chain seq x y z
N MET A 1 -10.01 13.53 7.12
CA MET A 1 -9.92 12.25 7.86
C MET A 1 -8.66 12.34 8.71
N SER A 2 -8.74 12.02 10.02
CA SER A 2 -7.60 12.08 10.93
C SER A 2 -6.47 11.17 10.43
N GLU A 3 -5.21 11.64 10.46
CA GLU A 3 -4.00 10.86 10.11
C GLU A 3 -3.84 9.56 10.92
N THR A 4 -4.56 9.43 12.04
CA THR A 4 -4.53 8.27 12.95
C THR A 4 -5.79 7.43 12.78
N ALA A 5 -5.88 6.68 11.69
CA ALA A 5 -7.02 5.79 11.47
C ALA A 5 -6.76 4.36 11.99
N TRP A 6 -6.15 4.23 13.17
CA TRP A 6 -6.02 3.00 13.96
C TRP A 6 -6.33 3.29 15.45
N PRO A 7 -6.65 2.28 16.27
CA PRO A 7 -6.90 2.47 17.70
C PRO A 7 -5.65 3.02 18.41
N ASP A 8 -5.69 4.27 18.87
CA ASP A 8 -4.59 4.90 19.62
C ASP A 8 -4.69 4.57 21.13
N THR A 9 -4.47 3.30 21.46
CA THR A 9 -4.47 2.82 22.85
C THR A 9 -3.10 3.04 23.50
N PRO A 10 -3.00 3.07 24.85
CA PRO A 10 -1.70 3.07 25.55
C PRO A 10 -0.81 1.90 25.13
N ALA A 11 -1.40 0.71 24.87
CA ALA A 11 -0.67 -0.47 24.43
C ALA A 11 -0.11 -0.31 23.01
N VAL A 12 -0.85 0.31 22.09
CA VAL A 12 -0.35 0.60 20.73
C VAL A 12 0.76 1.65 20.75
N ARG A 13 0.66 2.68 21.61
CA ARG A 13 1.74 3.64 21.80
C ARG A 13 3.01 2.98 22.37
N ALA A 14 2.87 2.13 23.36
CA ALA A 14 3.98 1.36 23.92
C ALA A 14 4.61 0.42 22.87
N LEU A 15 3.78 -0.27 22.07
CA LEU A 15 4.26 -1.10 20.96
C LEU A 15 5.03 -0.28 19.92
N THR A 16 4.54 0.91 19.57
CA THR A 16 5.22 1.82 18.62
C THR A 16 6.60 2.25 19.14
N ALA A 17 6.69 2.57 20.44
CA ALA A 17 7.98 2.90 21.08
C ALA A 17 8.94 1.71 21.02
N ARG A 18 8.45 0.52 21.34
CA ARG A 18 9.25 -0.72 21.26
C ARG A 18 9.73 -1.03 19.85
N VAL A 19 8.88 -0.86 18.82
CA VAL A 19 9.31 -1.01 17.43
C VAL A 19 10.47 -0.08 17.10
N ARG A 20 10.41 1.18 17.51
CA ARG A 20 11.48 2.15 17.26
C ARG A 20 12.77 1.79 17.97
N GLU A 21 12.68 1.27 19.19
CA GLU A 21 13.83 0.76 19.93
C GLU A 21 14.44 -0.47 19.22
N GLU A 22 13.63 -1.45 18.84
CA GLU A 22 14.10 -2.65 18.11
C GLU A 22 14.75 -2.28 16.78
N LEU A 23 14.15 -1.33 16.03
CA LEU A 23 14.75 -0.80 14.80
C LEU A 23 16.11 -0.14 15.06
N ALA A 24 16.24 0.66 16.12
CA ALA A 24 17.50 1.29 16.49
C ALA A 24 18.57 0.26 16.88
N LEU A 25 18.18 -0.79 17.62
CA LEU A 25 19.09 -1.92 17.96
C LEU A 25 19.55 -2.70 16.73
N LEU A 26 18.72 -2.77 15.69
CA LEU A 26 19.06 -3.35 14.38
C LEU A 26 19.84 -2.39 13.48
N ALA A 27 20.25 -1.22 13.99
CA ALA A 27 20.87 -0.15 13.22
C ALA A 27 20.05 0.27 11.97
N TYR A 28 18.73 0.35 12.13
CA TYR A 28 17.85 0.84 11.07
C TYR A 28 17.76 2.38 11.10
N PRO A 29 17.84 3.05 9.95
CA PRO A 29 18.16 2.49 8.64
C PRO A 29 19.59 1.98 8.59
N GLY A 30 19.86 0.92 7.80
CA GLY A 30 21.19 0.35 7.67
C GLY A 30 22.24 1.39 7.24
N ARG A 31 23.53 1.10 7.40
CA ARG A 31 24.57 2.02 6.97
C ARG A 31 24.47 2.30 5.46
N ALA A 32 24.37 3.58 5.08
CA ALA A 32 24.35 3.96 3.67
C ALA A 32 25.63 3.54 2.95
N TRP A 33 25.47 2.87 1.81
CA TRP A 33 26.59 2.46 0.94
C TRP A 33 26.41 2.94 -0.51
N VAL A 34 25.19 3.34 -0.87
CA VAL A 34 24.92 3.88 -2.21
C VAL A 34 25.39 5.33 -2.26
N LEU A 35 26.26 5.63 -3.21
CA LEU A 35 26.73 7.00 -3.41
C LEU A 35 25.63 7.84 -4.07
N PRO A 36 25.34 9.06 -3.54
CA PRO A 36 24.41 9.99 -4.17
C PRO A 36 24.78 10.25 -5.63
N ALA A 37 23.77 10.31 -6.49
CA ALA A 37 23.94 10.68 -7.89
C ALA A 37 23.21 12.00 -8.20
N ARG A 38 23.76 12.78 -9.11
CA ARG A 38 23.15 13.99 -9.64
C ARG A 38 23.26 14.00 -11.15
N ALA A 39 22.21 14.43 -11.83
CA ALA A 39 22.25 14.70 -13.26
C ALA A 39 22.69 16.16 -13.46
N ASP A 40 23.71 16.38 -14.28
CA ASP A 40 24.17 17.69 -14.74
C ASP A 40 24.22 18.79 -13.67
N ASN A 41 24.72 18.45 -12.46
CA ASN A 41 24.94 19.32 -11.30
C ASN A 41 23.69 19.92 -10.59
N THR A 42 22.47 19.68 -11.04
CA THR A 42 21.27 20.34 -10.47
C THR A 42 20.12 19.39 -10.11
N GLU A 43 19.87 18.34 -10.87
CA GLU A 43 18.75 17.43 -10.64
C GLU A 43 19.13 16.29 -9.67
N THR A 44 18.31 16.07 -8.67
CA THR A 44 18.49 14.92 -7.74
C THR A 44 18.06 13.62 -8.45
N ILE A 45 18.93 12.62 -8.41
CA ILE A 45 18.62 11.26 -8.88
C ILE A 45 18.42 10.40 -7.65
N HIS A 46 17.19 9.94 -7.43
CA HIS A 46 16.85 9.02 -6.36
C HIS A 46 17.43 7.62 -6.62
N ASP A 47 17.80 6.91 -5.57
CA ASP A 47 18.27 5.54 -5.71
C ASP A 47 17.13 4.64 -6.19
N VAL A 48 15.96 4.75 -5.55
CA VAL A 48 14.78 3.97 -5.89
C VAL A 48 13.52 4.84 -5.81
N VAL A 49 12.69 4.78 -6.85
CA VAL A 49 11.30 5.26 -6.80
C VAL A 49 10.38 4.06 -6.80
N ILE A 50 9.48 3.98 -5.82
CA ILE A 50 8.46 2.93 -5.72
C ILE A 50 7.11 3.52 -6.11
N VAL A 51 6.51 3.00 -7.16
CA VAL A 51 5.19 3.44 -7.65
C VAL A 51 4.11 2.59 -6.99
N GLY A 52 3.31 3.23 -6.12
CA GLY A 52 2.35 2.62 -5.21
C GLY A 52 2.88 2.56 -3.79
N ALA A 53 1.97 2.71 -2.81
CA ALA A 53 2.30 2.64 -1.38
C ALA A 53 1.44 1.64 -0.61
N GLY A 54 0.96 0.60 -1.30
CA GLY A 54 0.30 -0.52 -0.68
C GLY A 54 1.26 -1.42 0.12
N GLN A 55 0.73 -2.51 0.64
CA GLN A 55 1.46 -3.44 1.52
C GLN A 55 2.81 -3.90 0.94
N ALA A 56 2.88 -4.23 -0.36
CA ALA A 56 4.13 -4.66 -0.99
C ALA A 56 5.19 -3.55 -1.00
N ALA A 57 4.78 -2.31 -1.31
CA ALA A 57 5.66 -1.14 -1.29
C ALA A 57 6.21 -0.86 0.11
N LEU A 58 5.36 -0.94 1.15
CA LEU A 58 5.78 -0.72 2.54
C LEU A 58 6.83 -1.75 2.98
N GLY A 59 6.62 -3.03 2.69
CA GLY A 59 7.59 -4.09 2.99
C GLY A 59 8.90 -3.91 2.22
N THR A 60 8.82 -3.52 0.94
CA THR A 60 10.00 -3.24 0.11
C THR A 60 10.78 -2.03 0.63
N ALA A 61 10.10 -0.96 1.02
CA ALA A 61 10.75 0.24 1.57
C ALA A 61 11.48 -0.07 2.90
N LEU A 62 10.85 -0.88 3.78
CA LEU A 62 11.49 -1.35 5.00
C LEU A 62 12.77 -2.13 4.70
N ALA A 63 12.71 -3.08 3.77
CA ALA A 63 13.84 -3.91 3.38
C ALA A 63 14.99 -3.08 2.79
N LEU A 64 14.70 -2.20 1.82
CA LEU A 64 15.71 -1.34 1.18
C LEU A 64 16.43 -0.45 2.20
N LYS A 65 15.69 0.21 3.09
CA LYS A 65 16.29 1.05 4.14
C LYS A 65 17.10 0.23 5.13
N ARG A 66 16.67 -0.97 5.47
CA ARG A 66 17.42 -1.91 6.31
C ARG A 66 18.74 -2.31 5.66
N ASP A 67 18.73 -2.49 4.35
CA ASP A 67 19.93 -2.84 3.57
C ASP A 67 20.80 -1.61 3.22
N GLY A 68 20.50 -0.43 3.76
CA GLY A 68 21.30 0.79 3.61
C GLY A 68 21.04 1.59 2.33
N VAL A 69 19.95 1.31 1.61
CA VAL A 69 19.48 2.14 0.51
C VAL A 69 18.53 3.18 1.09
N HIS A 70 18.98 4.43 1.20
CA HIS A 70 18.28 5.46 1.97
C HIS A 70 17.40 6.37 1.12
N ASP A 71 17.85 6.70 -0.10
CA ASP A 71 17.09 7.60 -0.98
C ASP A 71 16.02 6.81 -1.74
N VAL A 72 14.98 6.42 -0.99
CA VAL A 72 13.82 5.66 -1.47
C VAL A 72 12.59 6.53 -1.39
N VAL A 73 12.03 6.87 -2.54
CA VAL A 73 10.79 7.66 -2.66
C VAL A 73 9.62 6.74 -3.00
N LEU A 74 8.60 6.73 -2.15
CA LEU A 74 7.32 6.09 -2.45
C LEU A 74 6.34 7.15 -2.92
N LEU A 75 5.57 6.84 -3.95
CA LEU A 75 4.46 7.69 -4.40
C LEU A 75 3.18 6.89 -4.56
N ASP A 76 2.05 7.51 -4.25
CA ASP A 76 0.73 6.92 -4.43
C ASP A 76 -0.28 7.97 -4.90
N ARG A 77 -1.16 7.57 -5.82
CA ARG A 77 -2.21 8.44 -6.34
C ARG A 77 -3.32 8.76 -5.33
N LEU A 78 -3.41 7.98 -4.26
CA LEU A 78 -4.44 8.11 -3.23
C LEU A 78 -3.96 9.00 -2.07
N PRO A 79 -4.89 9.60 -1.32
CA PRO A 79 -4.56 10.34 -0.13
C PRO A 79 -3.98 9.43 0.96
N ALA A 80 -3.28 10.03 1.92
CA ALA A 80 -2.67 9.32 3.02
C ALA A 80 -3.70 8.48 3.79
N GLY A 81 -3.35 7.23 4.03
CA GLY A 81 -4.19 6.25 4.72
C GLY A 81 -5.25 5.59 3.83
N ALA A 82 -5.28 5.86 2.52
CA ALA A 82 -6.19 5.21 1.57
C ALA A 82 -5.44 4.33 0.55
N GLU A 83 -4.14 4.17 0.70
CA GLU A 83 -3.28 3.43 -0.22
C GLU A 83 -3.63 1.93 -0.26
N GLY A 84 -3.42 1.33 -1.42
CA GLY A 84 -3.68 -0.09 -1.63
C GLY A 84 -5.13 -0.41 -1.94
N VAL A 85 -5.50 -1.67 -1.76
CA VAL A 85 -6.78 -2.22 -2.26
C VAL A 85 -7.85 -2.35 -1.18
N TRP A 86 -7.46 -2.35 0.09
CA TRP A 86 -8.25 -2.87 1.20
C TRP A 86 -9.54 -2.08 1.48
N GLU A 87 -9.55 -0.78 1.26
CA GLU A 87 -10.73 0.08 1.39
C GLU A 87 -11.17 0.69 0.06
N GLN A 88 -10.54 0.29 -1.04
CA GLN A 88 -10.88 0.76 -2.38
C GLN A 88 -11.89 -0.18 -3.04
N PHE A 89 -11.44 -1.34 -3.49
CA PHE A 89 -12.27 -2.28 -4.22
C PHE A 89 -12.29 -3.71 -3.63
N ALA A 90 -11.51 -4.00 -2.61
CA ALA A 90 -11.58 -5.30 -1.96
C ALA A 90 -12.94 -5.44 -1.23
N GLN A 91 -13.72 -6.46 -1.61
CA GLN A 91 -15.08 -6.67 -1.09
C GLN A 91 -15.16 -7.72 0.02
N MET A 92 -14.12 -8.55 0.18
CA MET A 92 -14.12 -9.57 1.25
C MET A 92 -14.20 -8.91 2.64
N SER A 93 -14.91 -9.53 3.57
CA SER A 93 -14.96 -9.08 4.97
C SER A 93 -13.67 -9.39 5.73
N HIS A 94 -13.04 -10.53 5.44
CA HIS A 94 -11.81 -11.01 6.07
C HIS A 94 -10.76 -11.36 5.03
N LEU A 95 -9.49 -11.28 5.43
CA LEU A 95 -8.39 -11.79 4.61
C LEU A 95 -8.59 -13.28 4.34
N ARG A 96 -8.18 -13.74 3.16
CA ARG A 96 -8.19 -15.18 2.85
C ARG A 96 -7.05 -15.95 3.53
N THR A 97 -5.94 -15.27 3.79
CA THR A 97 -4.79 -15.84 4.48
C THR A 97 -5.10 -16.05 5.97
N PRO A 98 -4.66 -17.17 6.55
CA PRO A 98 -4.73 -17.36 8.00
C PRO A 98 -3.93 -16.29 8.75
N LYS A 99 -4.35 -15.96 9.98
CA LYS A 99 -3.70 -14.94 10.82
C LYS A 99 -2.23 -15.23 11.16
N PHE A 100 -1.78 -16.47 10.98
CA PHE A 100 -0.38 -16.90 11.23
C PHE A 100 0.55 -16.72 10.03
N THR A 101 0.03 -16.26 8.90
CA THR A 101 0.87 -16.01 7.72
C THR A 101 1.84 -14.87 8.01
N VAL A 102 3.13 -15.08 7.70
CA VAL A 102 4.18 -14.06 7.82
C VAL A 102 3.80 -12.85 6.97
N GLY A 103 3.95 -11.67 7.53
CA GLY A 103 3.60 -10.40 6.89
C GLY A 103 4.82 -9.66 6.34
N ILE A 104 4.74 -8.34 6.40
CA ILE A 104 5.73 -7.41 5.81
C ILE A 104 6.75 -6.90 6.84
N GLU A 105 6.73 -7.41 8.06
CA GLU A 105 7.51 -6.95 9.21
C GLU A 105 9.02 -7.22 9.11
N GLY A 106 9.47 -7.95 8.09
CA GLY A 106 10.89 -8.18 7.84
C GLY A 106 11.62 -8.90 8.99
N GLY A 107 10.92 -9.75 9.75
CA GLY A 107 11.45 -10.47 10.90
C GLY A 107 11.54 -9.66 12.20
N ILE A 108 10.87 -8.51 12.29
CA ILE A 108 10.78 -7.69 13.51
C ILE A 108 9.48 -8.04 14.25
N PRO A 109 9.54 -8.78 15.37
CA PRO A 109 8.33 -9.33 16.01
C PRO A 109 7.32 -8.26 16.44
N SER A 110 7.82 -7.14 17.00
CA SER A 110 6.96 -6.04 17.44
C SER A 110 6.29 -5.28 16.31
N LEU A 111 6.83 -5.36 15.08
CA LEU A 111 6.25 -4.72 13.88
C LEU A 111 5.22 -5.62 13.18
N SER A 112 4.95 -6.80 13.70
CA SER A 112 4.05 -7.78 13.08
C SER A 112 2.56 -7.46 13.28
N ALA A 113 1.71 -7.99 12.40
CA ALA A 113 0.27 -7.88 12.52
C ALA A 113 -0.29 -8.50 13.81
N PRO A 114 0.19 -9.68 14.29
CA PRO A 114 -0.20 -10.20 15.60
C PRO A 114 0.10 -9.27 16.77
N ALA A 115 1.28 -8.62 16.77
CA ALA A 115 1.66 -7.69 17.83
C ALA A 115 0.74 -6.46 17.84
N PHE A 116 0.50 -5.87 16.67
CA PHE A 116 -0.42 -4.74 16.54
C PHE A 116 -1.85 -5.12 16.97
N TYR A 117 -2.37 -6.25 16.49
CA TYR A 117 -3.74 -6.65 16.77
C TYR A 117 -3.97 -6.86 18.28
N ARG A 118 -3.02 -7.50 18.96
CA ARG A 118 -3.08 -7.70 20.43
C ARG A 118 -3.02 -6.37 21.18
N ALA A 119 -2.15 -5.46 20.78
CA ALA A 119 -2.05 -4.14 21.39
C ALA A 119 -3.31 -3.29 21.14
N ALA A 120 -3.92 -3.41 19.98
CA ALA A 120 -5.09 -2.61 19.58
C ALA A 120 -6.41 -3.16 20.15
N TYR A 121 -6.57 -4.49 20.20
CA TYR A 121 -7.85 -5.15 20.49
C TYR A 121 -7.79 -6.17 21.62
N GLY A 122 -6.61 -6.51 22.12
CA GLY A 122 -6.41 -7.46 23.22
C GLY A 122 -6.16 -8.90 22.77
N ASP A 123 -5.57 -9.68 23.69
CA ASP A 123 -5.22 -11.07 23.43
C ASP A 123 -6.44 -11.97 23.21
N ALA A 124 -7.53 -11.73 23.96
CA ALA A 124 -8.78 -12.47 23.78
C ALA A 124 -9.37 -12.28 22.37
N ALA A 125 -9.35 -11.05 21.85
CA ALA A 125 -9.82 -10.78 20.50
C ALA A 125 -8.93 -11.45 19.44
N TRP A 126 -7.60 -11.45 19.65
CA TRP A 126 -6.68 -12.19 18.78
C TRP A 126 -6.92 -13.69 18.80
N ALA A 127 -7.15 -14.27 19.98
CA ALA A 127 -7.41 -15.70 20.12
C ALA A 127 -8.70 -16.14 19.41
N ALA A 128 -9.72 -15.28 19.43
CA ALA A 128 -11.06 -15.59 18.91
C ALA A 128 -11.17 -15.60 17.37
N ILE A 129 -10.19 -15.05 16.64
CA ILE A 129 -10.24 -14.97 15.17
C ILE A 129 -9.38 -16.07 14.52
N GLU A 130 -9.73 -16.49 13.32
CA GLU A 130 -8.89 -17.29 12.43
C GLU A 130 -8.26 -16.44 11.34
N ARG A 131 -8.95 -15.41 10.90
CA ARG A 131 -8.57 -14.50 9.82
C ARG A 131 -8.80 -13.05 10.25
N ILE A 132 -7.92 -12.17 9.82
CA ILE A 132 -8.00 -10.74 10.15
C ILE A 132 -9.07 -10.08 9.28
N GLU A 133 -9.91 -9.25 9.88
CA GLU A 133 -10.85 -8.41 9.14
C GLU A 133 -10.09 -7.43 8.22
N ARG A 134 -10.60 -7.23 7.02
CA ARG A 134 -10.02 -6.36 5.99
C ARG A 134 -9.74 -4.94 6.51
N THR A 135 -10.69 -4.38 7.24
CA THR A 135 -10.57 -3.02 7.81
C THR A 135 -9.50 -2.95 8.90
N ARG A 136 -9.37 -3.99 9.74
CA ARG A 136 -8.32 -4.07 10.76
C ARG A 136 -6.93 -4.30 10.15
N TRP A 137 -6.89 -5.02 9.02
CA TRP A 137 -5.66 -5.13 8.24
C TRP A 137 -5.21 -3.77 7.69
N MET A 138 -6.14 -2.96 7.18
CA MET A 138 -5.80 -1.61 6.72
C MET A 138 -5.33 -0.71 7.87
N GLN A 139 -5.92 -0.82 9.07
CA GLN A 139 -5.44 -0.13 10.26
C GLN A 139 -4.02 -0.55 10.65
N PHE A 140 -3.72 -1.84 10.54
CA PHE A 140 -2.35 -2.35 10.72
C PHE A 140 -1.37 -1.73 9.71
N LEU A 141 -1.70 -1.67 8.44
CA LEU A 141 -0.81 -1.09 7.41
C LEU A 141 -0.54 0.41 7.65
N ARG A 142 -1.54 1.17 8.06
CA ARG A 142 -1.38 2.58 8.45
C ARG A 142 -0.45 2.72 9.65
N TRP A 143 -0.67 1.92 10.69
CA TRP A 143 0.19 1.89 11.85
C TRP A 143 1.61 1.43 11.50
N PHE A 144 1.77 0.39 10.69
CA PHE A 144 3.05 -0.12 10.22
C PHE A 144 3.87 0.99 9.55
N ARG A 145 3.26 1.70 8.59
CA ARG A 145 3.88 2.84 7.93
C ARG A 145 4.39 3.87 8.93
N HIS A 146 3.56 4.23 9.92
CA HIS A 146 3.91 5.17 10.98
C HIS A 146 5.03 4.65 11.87
N ALA A 147 4.93 3.42 12.36
CA ALA A 147 5.89 2.81 13.27
C ALA A 147 7.28 2.63 12.63
N ALA A 148 7.31 2.24 11.36
CA ALA A 148 8.53 2.07 10.57
C ALA A 148 9.09 3.37 9.99
N GLY A 149 8.44 4.51 10.18
CA GLY A 149 8.89 5.81 9.68
C GLY A 149 8.99 5.90 8.16
N ILE A 150 8.02 5.30 7.42
CA ILE A 150 8.01 5.30 5.97
C ILE A 150 7.21 6.49 5.46
N SER A 151 7.88 7.40 4.73
CA SER A 151 7.26 8.54 4.07
C SER A 151 6.72 8.17 2.69
N VAL A 152 5.59 8.77 2.30
CA VAL A 152 4.95 8.56 0.99
C VAL A 152 4.53 9.91 0.43
N LEU A 153 4.83 10.16 -0.84
CA LEU A 153 4.25 11.25 -1.63
C LEU A 153 2.84 10.84 -2.04
N ASN A 154 1.87 11.16 -1.20
CA ASN A 154 0.46 10.88 -1.46
C ASN A 154 -0.13 11.84 -2.51
N THR A 155 -1.29 11.49 -3.06
CA THR A 155 -1.97 12.24 -4.14
C THR A 155 -1.07 12.49 -5.35
N THR A 156 -0.02 11.70 -5.51
CA THR A 156 0.97 11.80 -6.58
C THR A 156 0.83 10.60 -7.52
N GLU A 157 0.33 10.84 -8.72
CA GLU A 157 0.10 9.81 -9.73
C GLU A 157 1.29 9.68 -10.67
N CYS A 158 1.77 8.46 -10.89
CA CYS A 158 2.73 8.17 -11.95
C CYS A 158 1.98 8.09 -13.30
N LEU A 159 2.35 8.96 -14.22
CA LEU A 159 1.76 9.02 -15.58
C LEU A 159 2.53 8.17 -16.59
N GLY A 160 3.82 7.99 -16.36
CA GLY A 160 4.67 7.26 -17.29
C GLY A 160 6.10 7.15 -16.83
N LEU A 161 6.81 6.23 -17.44
CA LEU A 161 8.23 5.96 -17.26
C LEU A 161 8.95 6.05 -18.59
N ALA A 162 10.11 6.70 -18.61
CA ALA A 162 10.94 6.78 -19.80
C ALA A 162 12.42 6.70 -19.45
N PRO A 163 13.26 6.04 -20.25
CA PRO A 163 14.71 6.12 -20.09
C PRO A 163 15.22 7.55 -20.39
N ARG A 164 16.15 8.03 -19.55
CA ARG A 164 16.77 9.35 -19.73
C ARG A 164 18.21 9.33 -19.24
N ASN A 165 19.17 9.35 -20.15
CA ASN A 165 20.61 9.46 -19.84
C ASN A 165 21.10 8.45 -18.76
N GLY A 166 20.73 7.17 -18.91
CA GLY A 166 21.14 6.12 -18.00
C GLY A 166 20.36 6.01 -16.69
N VAL A 167 19.32 6.85 -16.50
CA VAL A 167 18.36 6.77 -15.40
C VAL A 167 16.93 6.67 -15.94
N ILE A 168 15.96 6.52 -15.06
CA ILE A 168 14.54 6.45 -15.39
C ILE A 168 13.88 7.77 -14.98
N ALA A 169 13.24 8.44 -15.94
CA ALA A 169 12.38 9.57 -15.67
C ALA A 169 10.97 9.06 -15.32
N VAL A 170 10.48 9.43 -14.16
CA VAL A 170 9.13 9.13 -13.66
C VAL A 170 8.30 10.41 -13.79
N THR A 171 7.40 10.46 -14.76
CA THR A 171 6.48 11.60 -14.93
C THR A 171 5.36 11.48 -13.91
N THR A 172 5.13 12.56 -13.16
CA THR A 172 4.15 12.58 -12.06
C THR A 172 3.11 13.68 -12.23
N ARG A 173 1.95 13.51 -11.61
CA ARG A 173 0.90 14.51 -11.50
C ARG A 173 0.42 14.63 -10.07
N ASP A 174 0.36 15.83 -9.53
CA ASP A 174 -0.34 16.10 -8.28
C ASP A 174 -1.86 16.08 -8.53
N ARG A 175 -2.56 15.16 -7.90
CA ARG A 175 -4.01 15.02 -8.02
C ARG A 175 -4.80 16.10 -7.30
N ASN A 176 -4.17 16.82 -6.37
CA ASN A 176 -4.75 18.01 -5.73
C ASN A 176 -4.64 19.25 -6.64
N ALA A 177 -3.75 19.21 -7.63
CA ALA A 177 -3.50 20.30 -8.57
C ALA A 177 -3.44 19.80 -10.03
N PRO A 178 -4.52 19.18 -10.55
CA PRO A 178 -4.50 18.46 -11.83
C PRO A 178 -4.24 19.35 -13.05
N THR A 179 -4.40 20.66 -12.92
CA THR A 179 -4.14 21.65 -13.98
C THR A 179 -2.69 22.12 -14.03
N GLN A 180 -1.89 21.81 -13.02
CA GLN A 180 -0.45 22.12 -13.05
C GLN A 180 0.29 21.21 -14.04
N PRO A 181 1.40 21.70 -14.61
CA PRO A 181 2.26 20.86 -15.44
C PRO A 181 2.71 19.60 -14.69
N PRO A 182 2.89 18.48 -15.39
CA PRO A 182 3.46 17.28 -14.79
C PRO A 182 4.83 17.55 -14.16
N GLY A 183 5.04 16.99 -12.98
CA GLY A 183 6.35 16.92 -12.33
C GLY A 183 7.19 15.76 -12.88
N MET A 184 8.46 15.73 -12.50
CA MET A 184 9.36 14.65 -12.87
C MET A 184 10.28 14.30 -11.71
N LEU A 185 10.43 12.99 -11.45
CA LEU A 185 11.46 12.42 -10.58
C LEU A 185 12.44 11.63 -11.46
N LEU A 186 13.71 11.68 -11.10
CA LEU A 186 14.73 10.82 -11.71
C LEU A 186 15.13 9.74 -10.75
N ALA A 187 15.26 8.50 -11.21
CA ALA A 187 15.61 7.36 -10.40
C ALA A 187 16.61 6.44 -11.12
N ARG A 188 17.52 5.83 -10.34
CA ARG A 188 18.37 4.73 -10.83
C ARG A 188 17.54 3.48 -11.08
N GLN A 189 16.58 3.22 -10.19
CA GLN A 189 15.70 2.07 -10.25
C GLN A 189 14.26 2.50 -9.98
N VAL A 190 13.31 1.83 -10.63
CA VAL A 190 11.88 2.00 -10.36
C VAL A 190 11.28 0.65 -10.02
N ILE A 191 10.54 0.60 -8.92
CA ILE A 191 9.80 -0.58 -8.50
C ILE A 191 8.31 -0.32 -8.71
N LEU A 192 7.66 -1.14 -9.53
CA LEU A 192 6.23 -1.07 -9.75
C LEU A 192 5.50 -1.91 -8.69
N ALA A 193 4.97 -1.24 -7.67
CA ALA A 193 4.14 -1.83 -6.61
C ALA A 193 2.66 -1.43 -6.79
N THR A 194 2.22 -1.34 -8.03
CA THR A 194 0.92 -0.80 -8.46
C THR A 194 -0.26 -1.74 -8.24
N GLY A 195 0.01 -2.94 -7.72
CA GLY A 195 -1.02 -3.93 -7.43
C GLY A 195 -1.75 -4.42 -8.69
N PHE A 196 -2.98 -4.89 -8.51
CA PHE A 196 -3.80 -5.39 -9.62
C PHE A 196 -4.14 -4.31 -10.64
N ASP A 197 -4.33 -3.07 -10.20
CA ASP A 197 -4.61 -1.93 -11.09
C ASP A 197 -3.49 -1.69 -12.12
N GLY A 198 -2.25 -1.91 -11.72
CA GLY A 198 -1.09 -1.73 -12.59
C GLY A 198 -0.83 -2.90 -13.53
N ALA A 199 -1.53 -4.03 -13.34
CA ALA A 199 -1.39 -5.21 -14.18
C ALA A 199 -2.23 -5.16 -15.47
N GLY A 200 -2.97 -4.10 -15.70
CA GLY A 200 -3.83 -3.90 -16.87
C GLY A 200 -5.20 -3.32 -16.54
N ALA A 201 -6.17 -3.53 -17.42
CA ALA A 201 -7.54 -3.09 -17.22
C ALA A 201 -8.43 -4.24 -16.74
N TRP A 202 -9.38 -3.92 -15.86
CA TRP A 202 -10.43 -4.84 -15.48
C TRP A 202 -11.27 -5.23 -16.70
N ARG A 203 -11.48 -6.51 -16.91
CA ARG A 203 -12.17 -7.02 -18.10
C ARG A 203 -13.45 -7.75 -17.72
N ILE A 204 -14.55 -7.29 -18.29
CA ILE A 204 -15.78 -8.06 -18.38
C ILE A 204 -15.73 -8.82 -19.71
N PRO A 205 -15.93 -10.16 -19.74
CA PRO A 205 -15.92 -10.92 -20.99
C PRO A 205 -16.93 -10.35 -22.00
N ALA A 206 -16.51 -10.26 -23.27
CA ALA A 206 -17.33 -9.68 -24.33
C ALA A 206 -18.71 -10.35 -24.46
N ALA A 207 -18.77 -11.66 -24.29
CA ALA A 207 -20.04 -12.41 -24.31
C ALA A 207 -21.04 -11.93 -23.23
N ILE A 208 -20.54 -11.52 -22.06
CA ILE A 208 -21.39 -10.98 -20.98
C ILE A 208 -21.86 -9.57 -21.34
N GLN A 209 -20.97 -8.73 -21.84
CA GLN A 209 -21.29 -7.37 -22.27
C GLN A 209 -22.32 -7.34 -23.40
N GLN A 210 -22.30 -8.33 -24.29
CA GLN A 210 -23.28 -8.46 -25.37
C GLN A 210 -24.62 -9.02 -24.90
N ALA A 211 -24.63 -9.91 -23.91
CA ALA A 211 -25.83 -10.59 -23.44
C ALA A 211 -26.60 -9.84 -22.36
N VAL A 212 -25.95 -8.92 -21.64
CA VAL A 212 -26.54 -8.24 -20.46
C VAL A 212 -26.37 -6.73 -20.61
N ALA A 213 -27.43 -5.99 -20.37
CA ALA A 213 -27.41 -4.53 -20.42
C ALA A 213 -26.39 -3.94 -19.41
N ALA A 214 -25.65 -2.92 -19.80
CA ALA A 214 -24.49 -2.38 -19.05
C ALA A 214 -24.87 -1.96 -17.61
N GLU A 215 -26.07 -1.42 -17.41
CA GLU A 215 -26.58 -1.02 -16.09
C GLU A 215 -26.90 -2.20 -15.14
N ARG A 216 -26.85 -3.43 -15.65
CA ARG A 216 -27.03 -4.67 -14.89
C ARG A 216 -25.75 -5.45 -14.64
N ILE A 217 -24.63 -4.89 -15.04
CA ILE A 217 -23.32 -5.53 -14.92
C ILE A 217 -22.46 -4.67 -14.00
N ASP A 218 -21.93 -5.28 -12.93
CA ASP A 218 -20.88 -4.71 -12.10
C ASP A 218 -19.68 -5.65 -12.10
N HIS A 219 -18.49 -5.09 -12.13
CA HIS A 219 -17.25 -5.84 -11.89
C HIS A 219 -16.94 -5.86 -10.39
N ALA A 220 -16.41 -6.96 -9.85
CA ALA A 220 -16.07 -7.07 -8.42
C ALA A 220 -15.10 -5.98 -7.92
N CYS A 221 -14.34 -5.34 -8.82
CA CYS A 221 -13.47 -4.21 -8.49
C CYS A 221 -14.16 -2.84 -8.61
N SER A 222 -15.42 -2.81 -9.04
CA SER A 222 -16.24 -1.60 -9.03
C SER A 222 -16.78 -1.36 -7.62
N ARG A 223 -17.12 -0.11 -7.35
CA ARG A 223 -17.83 0.23 -6.11
C ARG A 223 -19.29 -0.20 -6.22
N ILE A 224 -19.59 -1.42 -5.75
CA ILE A 224 -20.92 -2.01 -5.81
C ILE A 224 -21.76 -1.47 -4.65
N ASP A 225 -22.93 -0.92 -4.97
CA ASP A 225 -23.96 -0.61 -3.98
C ASP A 225 -24.84 -1.84 -3.75
N PHE A 226 -24.51 -2.61 -2.71
CA PHE A 226 -25.22 -3.83 -2.36
C PHE A 226 -26.68 -3.59 -1.94
N THR A 227 -27.05 -2.37 -1.53
CA THR A 227 -28.43 -2.05 -1.15
C THR A 227 -29.36 -2.12 -2.36
N ARG A 228 -28.85 -1.82 -3.56
CA ARG A 228 -29.57 -1.95 -4.83
C ARG A 228 -29.90 -3.40 -5.20
N LEU A 229 -29.23 -4.35 -4.60
CA LEU A 229 -29.37 -5.79 -4.89
C LEU A 229 -30.38 -6.47 -3.95
N ALA A 230 -30.88 -5.79 -2.93
CA ALA A 230 -31.85 -6.34 -1.99
C ALA A 230 -33.12 -6.84 -2.73
N GLY A 231 -33.50 -8.08 -2.47
CA GLY A 231 -34.67 -8.71 -3.10
C GLY A 231 -34.51 -9.09 -4.58
N LYS A 232 -33.32 -8.91 -5.18
CA LYS A 232 -33.04 -9.24 -6.59
C LYS A 232 -32.33 -10.59 -6.71
N ARG A 233 -32.50 -11.24 -7.86
CA ARG A 233 -31.68 -12.40 -8.23
C ARG A 233 -30.38 -11.87 -8.83
N VAL A 234 -29.26 -12.27 -8.26
CA VAL A 234 -27.92 -11.85 -8.69
C VAL A 234 -27.16 -13.06 -9.20
N GLY A 235 -26.63 -12.97 -10.41
CA GLY A 235 -25.68 -13.94 -10.97
C GLY A 235 -24.25 -13.52 -10.67
N ILE A 236 -23.42 -14.41 -10.14
CA ILE A 236 -22.01 -14.19 -9.90
C ILE A 236 -21.19 -15.06 -10.84
N LEU A 237 -20.34 -14.43 -11.63
CA LEU A 237 -19.44 -15.11 -12.55
C LEU A 237 -18.02 -15.06 -12.01
N GLY A 238 -17.48 -16.20 -11.64
CA GLY A 238 -16.19 -16.37 -10.98
C GLY A 238 -16.33 -16.61 -9.48
N HIS A 239 -15.23 -17.01 -8.85
CA HIS A 239 -15.18 -17.31 -7.42
C HIS A 239 -13.87 -16.81 -6.80
N GLY A 240 -13.42 -15.63 -7.20
CA GLY A 240 -12.26 -14.96 -6.61
C GLY A 240 -12.44 -14.60 -5.11
N ALA A 241 -11.50 -13.83 -4.58
CA ALA A 241 -11.51 -13.41 -3.17
C ALA A 241 -12.42 -12.20 -2.90
N SER A 242 -12.92 -11.58 -3.94
CA SER A 242 -13.74 -10.37 -3.84
C SER A 242 -15.17 -10.70 -4.14
#